data_1e0664b3829590d1a983c5c5e7feb8c8
#
_entry.id   1e0664b3829590d1a983c5c5e7feb8c8
#
_cell.length_a   1.000
_cell.length_b   1.000
_cell.length_c   1.000
_cell.angle_alpha   90.00
_cell.angle_beta   90.00
_cell.angle_gamma   90.00
#
_symmetry.space_group_name_H-M   'P 1'
#
loop_
_entity.id
_entity.type
_entity.pdbx_description
1 polymer ?
#
loop_
_entity_poly.entity_id
_entity_poly.type
_entity_poly.pdbx_seq_one_letter_code
_entity_poly.pdbx_strand_id
1 'polypeptide(L)'
;MTLDLNFPKGPIQNIKGQCISLIGDDIDTDRIIPARFLKCVDFDSLGASVFADDRKHINGIHPFDSKDNKDASILIVNSNFGCGSSREHAPQALMRWGIRAIIGESFADIFYSNCIAIGIPCFTLKKQMIKDLQSKSQKNNLFFDISIKKSLAMNDEFSVLLNFKESSKQLFLNGEWDATTTLLNNLNLIKEKIKHLPYLTFIRK
;
A
#
# COMPACT_ATOMS: atom_id res chain seq x y z
N MET A 1 13.10 18.49 -8.21
CA MET A 1 12.17 18.58 -7.08
C MET A 1 12.11 17.17 -6.50
N THR A 2 12.96 16.86 -5.54
CA THR A 2 12.96 15.59 -4.83
C THR A 2 11.68 15.52 -4.03
N LEU A 3 10.75 14.67 -4.44
CA LEU A 3 9.61 14.28 -3.61
C LEU A 3 10.22 13.68 -2.35
N ASP A 4 10.09 14.39 -1.24
CA ASP A 4 10.41 13.86 0.09
C ASP A 4 9.32 12.82 0.39
N LEU A 5 9.50 11.63 -0.19
CA LEU A 5 8.59 10.50 -0.01
C LEU A 5 8.81 9.99 1.40
N ASN A 6 8.08 10.57 2.34
CA ASN A 6 8.03 10.12 3.72
C ASN A 6 7.43 8.71 3.75
N PHE A 7 8.30 7.71 3.53
CA PHE A 7 7.89 6.31 3.63
C PHE A 7 7.46 6.00 5.07
N PRO A 8 6.42 5.21 5.26
CA PRO A 8 5.99 4.82 6.60
C PRO A 8 7.12 4.12 7.35
N LYS A 9 7.26 4.41 8.63
CA LYS A 9 8.24 3.80 9.53
C LYS A 9 7.61 3.55 10.89
N GLY A 10 7.92 2.41 11.49
CA GLY A 10 7.45 2.07 12.82
C GLY A 10 5.91 1.95 12.92
N PRO A 11 5.32 2.19 14.11
CA PRO A 11 3.88 2.08 14.32
C PRO A 11 3.06 3.05 13.48
N ILE A 12 2.01 2.54 12.81
CA ILE A 12 1.06 3.32 12.05
C ILE A 12 -0.29 3.28 12.75
N GLN A 13 -0.73 4.41 13.30
CA GLN A 13 -1.99 4.50 14.05
C GLN A 13 -3.13 5.11 13.23
N ASN A 14 -2.81 6.11 12.42
CA ASN A 14 -3.77 6.82 11.60
C ASN A 14 -3.18 7.10 10.21
N ILE A 15 -4.06 7.13 9.21
CA ILE A 15 -3.72 7.49 7.83
C ILE A 15 -4.75 8.52 7.38
N LYS A 16 -4.25 9.67 6.90
CA LYS A 16 -5.11 10.75 6.41
C LYS A 16 -4.79 11.03 4.96
N GLY A 17 -5.84 11.28 4.18
CA GLY A 17 -5.64 11.71 2.82
C GLY A 17 -6.86 11.66 1.94
N GLN A 18 -6.68 12.22 0.76
CA GLN A 18 -7.66 12.20 -0.30
C GLN A 18 -7.76 10.80 -0.90
N CYS A 19 -8.97 10.41 -1.26
CA CYS A 19 -9.26 9.16 -1.93
C CYS A 19 -9.17 9.32 -3.45
N ILE A 20 -8.54 8.35 -4.10
CA ILE A 20 -8.56 8.15 -5.55
C ILE A 20 -9.26 6.83 -5.86
N SER A 21 -10.17 6.82 -6.84
CA SER A 21 -10.93 5.63 -7.23
C SER A 21 -10.43 5.05 -8.53
N LEU A 22 -10.21 3.75 -8.55
CA LEU A 22 -9.93 2.97 -9.76
C LEU A 22 -11.01 1.89 -9.92
N ILE A 23 -11.78 1.99 -10.99
CA ILE A 23 -12.93 1.12 -11.24
C ILE A 23 -12.48 -0.06 -12.13
N GLY A 24 -12.88 -1.26 -11.74
CA GLY A 24 -12.65 -2.51 -12.46
C GLY A 24 -12.30 -3.64 -11.52
N ASP A 25 -12.85 -4.81 -11.79
CA ASP A 25 -12.47 -6.06 -11.14
C ASP A 25 -11.19 -6.63 -11.79
N ASP A 26 -10.50 -7.53 -11.10
CA ASP A 26 -9.36 -8.29 -11.62
C ASP A 26 -8.22 -7.42 -12.18
N ILE A 27 -7.96 -6.26 -11.57
CA ILE A 27 -6.81 -5.44 -11.95
C ILE A 27 -5.54 -6.15 -11.48
N ASP A 28 -4.80 -6.68 -12.44
CA ASP A 28 -3.61 -7.47 -12.20
C ASP A 28 -2.34 -6.64 -11.96
N THR A 29 -1.30 -7.30 -11.48
CA THR A 29 -0.01 -6.64 -11.17
C THR A 29 0.71 -6.13 -12.41
N ASP A 30 0.46 -6.68 -13.62
CA ASP A 30 1.03 -6.18 -14.87
C ASP A 30 0.39 -4.86 -15.31
N ARG A 31 -0.90 -4.67 -15.02
CA ARG A 31 -1.56 -3.37 -15.22
C ARG A 31 -1.05 -2.34 -14.21
N ILE A 32 -0.87 -2.73 -12.93
CA ILE A 32 -0.34 -1.81 -11.92
C ILE A 32 1.06 -1.36 -12.29
N ILE A 33 1.94 -2.28 -12.66
CA ILE A 33 3.32 -2.00 -13.10
C ILE A 33 3.73 -2.96 -14.22
N PRO A 34 3.83 -2.50 -15.48
CA PRO A 34 4.20 -3.33 -16.62
C PRO A 34 5.57 -3.99 -16.47
N ALA A 35 5.71 -5.22 -16.94
CA ALA A 35 6.88 -6.07 -16.78
C ALA A 35 8.22 -5.41 -17.20
N ARG A 36 8.19 -4.47 -18.16
CA ARG A 36 9.41 -3.77 -18.60
C ARG A 36 10.05 -2.91 -17.52
N PHE A 37 9.31 -2.52 -16.47
CA PHE A 37 9.81 -1.73 -15.35
C PHE A 37 10.39 -2.58 -14.21
N LEU A 38 10.31 -3.92 -14.29
CA LEU A 38 10.82 -4.83 -13.27
C LEU A 38 12.37 -4.94 -13.28
N LYS A 39 13.03 -4.43 -14.31
CA LYS A 39 14.49 -4.43 -14.44
C LYS A 39 15.14 -3.20 -13.81
N CYS A 40 14.38 -2.39 -13.08
CA CYS A 40 14.93 -1.20 -12.40
C CYS A 40 15.93 -1.62 -11.30
N VAL A 41 17.01 -0.85 -11.17
CA VAL A 41 18.04 -1.07 -10.15
C VAL A 41 17.55 -0.56 -8.78
N ASP A 42 16.71 0.47 -8.79
CA ASP A 42 16.06 1.04 -7.61
C ASP A 42 14.56 1.21 -7.86
N PHE A 43 13.82 1.34 -6.78
CA PHE A 43 12.37 1.49 -6.85
C PHE A 43 11.90 2.95 -6.97
N ASP A 44 12.77 3.94 -6.86
CA ASP A 44 12.37 5.35 -6.72
C ASP A 44 11.62 5.88 -7.94
N SER A 45 11.98 5.39 -9.13
CA SER A 45 11.33 5.76 -10.39
C SER A 45 9.97 5.07 -10.63
N LEU A 46 9.62 4.03 -9.87
CA LEU A 46 8.43 3.20 -10.12
C LEU A 46 7.12 3.98 -9.98
N GLY A 47 7.06 4.97 -9.08
CA GLY A 47 5.85 5.76 -8.87
C GLY A 47 5.34 6.45 -10.14
N ALA A 48 6.23 6.95 -10.97
CA ALA A 48 5.88 7.57 -12.26
C ALA A 48 5.31 6.56 -13.28
N SER A 49 5.63 5.28 -13.10
CA SER A 49 5.27 4.19 -14.03
C SER A 49 4.00 3.43 -13.62
N VAL A 50 3.34 3.83 -12.51
CA VAL A 50 2.07 3.24 -12.07
C VAL A 50 1.03 3.37 -13.17
N PHE A 51 0.38 2.23 -13.55
CA PHE A 51 -0.61 2.15 -14.61
C PHE A 51 -0.13 2.72 -15.95
N ALA A 52 1.17 2.63 -16.27
CA ALA A 52 1.74 3.30 -17.44
C ALA A 52 1.06 2.94 -18.76
N ASP A 53 0.63 1.68 -18.94
CA ASP A 53 -0.05 1.23 -20.15
C ASP A 53 -1.51 1.69 -20.18
N ASP A 54 -2.24 1.54 -19.09
CA ASP A 54 -3.61 2.03 -18.95
C ASP A 54 -3.68 3.55 -19.18
N ARG A 55 -2.78 4.30 -18.56
CA ARG A 55 -2.68 5.76 -18.70
C ARG A 55 -2.41 6.18 -20.14
N LYS A 56 -1.54 5.45 -20.85
CA LYS A 56 -1.25 5.70 -22.27
C LYS A 56 -2.46 5.40 -23.16
N HIS A 57 -3.22 4.33 -22.89
CA HIS A 57 -4.35 3.95 -23.71
C HIS A 57 -5.51 4.94 -23.63
N ILE A 58 -5.75 5.56 -22.49
CA ILE A 58 -6.87 6.48 -22.30
C ILE A 58 -6.47 7.96 -22.34
N ASN A 59 -5.28 8.26 -22.87
CA ASN A 59 -4.83 9.64 -23.22
C ASN A 59 -5.08 10.68 -22.11
N GLY A 60 -4.65 10.41 -20.88
CA GLY A 60 -4.71 11.38 -19.78
C GLY A 60 -6.04 11.49 -19.03
N ILE A 61 -7.01 10.61 -19.33
CA ILE A 61 -8.29 10.52 -18.59
C ILE A 61 -8.15 9.60 -17.38
N HIS A 62 -7.00 8.94 -17.20
CA HIS A 62 -6.78 8.03 -16.10
C HIS A 62 -6.79 8.77 -14.75
N PRO A 63 -7.42 8.22 -13.68
CA PRO A 63 -7.46 8.88 -12.36
C PRO A 63 -6.07 9.29 -11.84
N PHE A 64 -5.04 8.52 -12.13
CA PHE A 64 -3.65 8.80 -11.74
C PHE A 64 -2.97 9.91 -12.55
N ASP A 65 -3.59 10.43 -13.63
CA ASP A 65 -3.12 11.58 -14.41
C ASP A 65 -3.84 12.88 -14.01
N SER A 66 -4.96 12.78 -13.28
CA SER A 66 -5.70 13.96 -12.83
C SER A 66 -4.88 14.81 -11.86
N LYS A 67 -4.83 16.11 -12.12
CA LYS A 67 -4.19 17.07 -11.22
C LYS A 67 -4.85 17.11 -9.84
N ASP A 68 -6.16 16.89 -9.79
CA ASP A 68 -6.94 16.89 -8.54
C ASP A 68 -6.60 15.70 -7.63
N ASN A 69 -6.05 14.63 -8.21
CA ASN A 69 -5.68 13.42 -7.46
C ASN A 69 -4.18 13.36 -7.11
N LYS A 70 -3.40 14.39 -7.43
CA LYS A 70 -1.94 14.37 -7.28
C LYS A 70 -1.46 14.06 -5.86
N ASP A 71 -2.21 14.52 -4.87
CA ASP A 71 -1.89 14.33 -3.45
C ASP A 71 -2.74 13.25 -2.79
N ALA A 72 -3.45 12.44 -3.60
CA ALA A 72 -4.25 11.35 -3.09
C ALA A 72 -3.36 10.25 -2.48
N SER A 73 -3.78 9.74 -1.34
CA SER A 73 -3.03 8.72 -0.60
C SER A 73 -3.85 7.49 -0.20
N ILE A 74 -5.14 7.49 -0.49
CA ILE A 74 -6.04 6.38 -0.23
C ILE A 74 -6.63 5.91 -1.55
N LEU A 75 -6.35 4.66 -1.94
CA LEU A 75 -6.83 4.06 -3.18
C LEU A 75 -8.09 3.24 -2.93
N ILE A 76 -9.16 3.47 -3.70
CA ILE A 76 -10.40 2.69 -3.65
C ILE A 76 -10.52 1.82 -4.90
N VAL A 77 -10.63 0.50 -4.72
CA VAL A 77 -10.61 -0.52 -5.79
C VAL A 77 -11.76 -1.53 -5.67
N ASN A 78 -11.99 -2.31 -6.71
CA ASN A 78 -13.00 -3.36 -6.73
C ASN A 78 -12.44 -4.73 -6.33
N SER A 79 -13.02 -5.80 -6.87
CA SER A 79 -12.72 -7.17 -6.51
C SER A 79 -11.39 -7.66 -7.07
N ASN A 80 -10.72 -8.55 -6.32
CA ASN A 80 -9.51 -9.27 -6.72
C ASN A 80 -8.37 -8.36 -7.22
N PHE A 81 -8.18 -7.21 -6.56
CA PHE A 81 -7.13 -6.25 -6.92
C PHE A 81 -5.74 -6.82 -6.64
N GLY A 82 -4.82 -6.62 -7.58
CA GLY A 82 -3.44 -7.12 -7.51
C GLY A 82 -3.30 -8.61 -7.84
N CYS A 83 -4.24 -9.18 -8.58
CA CYS A 83 -4.14 -10.56 -9.08
C CYS A 83 -2.95 -10.73 -10.05
N GLY A 84 -2.72 -11.97 -10.51
CA GLY A 84 -1.61 -12.29 -11.42
C GLY A 84 -0.31 -12.63 -10.70
N SER A 85 0.82 -12.17 -11.24
CA SER A 85 2.13 -12.57 -10.75
C SER A 85 2.46 -11.96 -9.38
N SER A 86 3.17 -12.74 -8.55
CA SER A 86 3.71 -12.26 -7.28
C SER A 86 4.83 -11.24 -7.51
N ARG A 87 4.49 -9.95 -7.52
CA ARG A 87 5.46 -8.86 -7.74
C ARG A 87 5.41 -7.86 -6.62
N GLU A 88 6.50 -7.76 -5.89
CA GLU A 88 6.71 -6.70 -4.91
C GLU A 88 6.68 -5.31 -5.55
N HIS A 89 7.09 -5.21 -6.82
CA HIS A 89 7.12 -3.94 -7.57
C HIS A 89 5.75 -3.25 -7.66
N ALA A 90 4.64 -4.01 -7.70
CA ALA A 90 3.32 -3.40 -7.82
C ALA A 90 2.92 -2.59 -6.57
N PRO A 91 2.97 -3.13 -5.33
CA PRO A 91 2.81 -2.33 -4.11
C PRO A 91 3.84 -1.22 -3.98
N GLN A 92 5.11 -1.49 -4.32
CA GLN A 92 6.19 -0.50 -4.29
C GLN A 92 5.91 0.69 -5.21
N ALA A 93 5.39 0.44 -6.41
CA ALA A 93 5.03 1.49 -7.34
C ALA A 93 3.89 2.36 -6.78
N LEU A 94 2.83 1.75 -6.24
CA LEU A 94 1.72 2.47 -5.60
C LEU A 94 2.21 3.32 -4.41
N MET A 95 3.07 2.76 -3.56
CA MET A 95 3.64 3.47 -2.42
C MET A 95 4.44 4.71 -2.86
N ARG A 96 5.25 4.57 -3.91
CA ARG A 96 6.08 5.66 -4.46
C ARG A 96 5.28 6.70 -5.22
N TRP A 97 4.15 6.31 -5.77
CA TRP A 97 3.21 7.29 -6.33
C TRP A 97 2.57 8.16 -5.22
N GLY A 98 2.44 7.65 -4.00
CA GLY A 98 1.88 8.35 -2.86
C GLY A 98 0.83 7.58 -2.07
N ILE A 99 0.44 6.37 -2.51
CA ILE A 99 -0.58 5.57 -1.82
C ILE A 99 -0.07 5.10 -0.46
N ARG A 100 -0.91 5.25 0.56
CA ARG A 100 -0.65 4.89 1.96
C ARG A 100 -1.68 3.92 2.55
N ALA A 101 -2.84 3.79 1.92
CA ALA A 101 -3.85 2.80 2.28
C ALA A 101 -4.65 2.39 1.03
N ILE A 102 -5.17 1.16 1.03
CA ILE A 102 -6.04 0.68 -0.04
C ILE A 102 -7.34 0.16 0.59
N ILE A 103 -8.49 0.55 0.03
CA ILE A 103 -9.82 0.07 0.41
C ILE A 103 -10.41 -0.65 -0.80
N GLY A 104 -10.73 -1.93 -0.68
CA GLY A 104 -11.21 -2.74 -1.81
C GLY A 104 -12.35 -3.69 -1.44
N GLU A 105 -12.92 -4.34 -2.44
CA GLU A 105 -13.84 -5.47 -2.21
C GLU A 105 -13.06 -6.70 -1.76
N SER A 106 -11.96 -6.99 -2.47
CA SER A 106 -11.02 -8.07 -2.14
C SER A 106 -9.67 -7.85 -2.82
N PHE A 107 -8.68 -8.57 -2.36
CA PHE A 107 -7.29 -8.52 -2.84
C PHE A 107 -6.78 -9.92 -3.11
N ALA A 108 -5.88 -10.07 -4.08
CA ALA A 108 -5.09 -11.28 -4.20
C ALA A 108 -4.17 -11.44 -2.97
N ASP A 109 -4.05 -12.64 -2.42
CA ASP A 109 -3.38 -12.90 -1.14
C ASP A 109 -1.91 -12.45 -1.13
N ILE A 110 -1.19 -12.69 -2.21
CA ILE A 110 0.23 -12.30 -2.30
C ILE A 110 0.37 -10.78 -2.39
N PHE A 111 -0.48 -10.12 -3.17
CA PHE A 111 -0.50 -8.66 -3.25
C PHE A 111 -0.81 -8.03 -1.88
N TYR A 112 -1.83 -8.55 -1.18
CA TYR A 112 -2.17 -8.14 0.18
C TYR A 112 -0.97 -8.26 1.12
N SER A 113 -0.30 -9.42 1.12
CA SER A 113 0.85 -9.68 1.98
C SER A 113 2.03 -8.73 1.68
N ASN A 114 2.30 -8.47 0.40
CA ASN A 114 3.33 -7.53 -0.02
C ASN A 114 3.00 -6.08 0.38
N CYS A 115 1.73 -5.67 0.30
CA CYS A 115 1.30 -4.35 0.79
C CYS A 115 1.55 -4.20 2.30
N ILE A 116 1.16 -5.21 3.10
CA ILE A 116 1.39 -5.21 4.55
C ILE A 116 2.89 -5.07 4.86
N ALA A 117 3.74 -5.83 4.18
CA ALA A 117 5.19 -5.86 4.41
C ALA A 117 5.90 -4.52 4.12
N ILE A 118 5.29 -3.63 3.35
CA ILE A 118 5.83 -2.30 3.04
C ILE A 118 5.07 -1.15 3.72
N GLY A 119 4.13 -1.46 4.63
CA GLY A 119 3.42 -0.45 5.41
C GLY A 119 2.17 0.13 4.73
N ILE A 120 1.56 -0.58 3.78
CA ILE A 120 0.28 -0.21 3.16
C ILE A 120 -0.83 -1.11 3.71
N PRO A 121 -1.69 -0.66 4.63
CA PRO A 121 -2.84 -1.43 5.06
C PRO A 121 -3.89 -1.54 3.95
N CYS A 122 -4.43 -2.76 3.80
CA CYS A 122 -5.48 -3.09 2.85
C CYS A 122 -6.75 -3.47 3.61
N PHE A 123 -7.78 -2.65 3.47
CA PHE A 123 -9.08 -2.81 4.11
C PHE A 123 -10.10 -3.38 3.13
N THR A 124 -11.04 -4.19 3.62
CA THR A 124 -12.11 -4.68 2.77
C THR A 124 -13.48 -4.12 3.16
N LEU A 125 -14.33 -3.94 2.14
CA LEU A 125 -15.71 -3.53 2.26
C LEU A 125 -16.60 -4.31 1.31
N LYS A 126 -17.90 -4.35 1.60
CA LYS A 126 -18.90 -4.92 0.69
C LYS A 126 -18.98 -4.12 -0.61
N LYS A 127 -19.23 -4.83 -1.71
CA LYS A 127 -19.34 -4.27 -3.07
C LYS A 127 -20.16 -2.99 -3.17
N GLN A 128 -21.33 -2.95 -2.55
CA GLN A 128 -22.20 -1.77 -2.59
C GLN A 128 -21.52 -0.55 -1.95
N MET A 129 -20.84 -0.73 -0.81
CA MET A 129 -20.14 0.36 -0.13
C MET A 129 -18.96 0.87 -0.94
N ILE A 130 -18.22 -0.03 -1.62
CA ILE A 130 -17.14 0.38 -2.55
C ILE A 130 -17.72 1.26 -3.67
N LYS A 131 -18.81 0.85 -4.31
CA LYS A 131 -19.47 1.65 -5.37
C LYS A 131 -19.91 3.02 -4.88
N ASP A 132 -20.47 3.10 -3.68
CA ASP A 132 -20.93 4.34 -3.07
C ASP A 132 -19.73 5.28 -2.80
N LEU A 133 -18.63 4.75 -2.26
CA LEU A 133 -17.40 5.52 -2.03
C LEU A 133 -16.76 5.98 -3.34
N GLN A 134 -16.71 5.12 -4.36
CA GLN A 134 -16.20 5.49 -5.69
C GLN A 134 -17.02 6.62 -6.30
N SER A 135 -18.35 6.53 -6.24
CA SER A 135 -19.24 7.59 -6.73
C SER A 135 -19.03 8.92 -6.00
N LYS A 136 -18.82 8.89 -4.67
CA LYS A 136 -18.50 10.08 -3.88
C LYS A 136 -17.14 10.66 -4.23
N SER A 137 -16.12 9.81 -4.36
CA SER A 137 -14.76 10.22 -4.71
C SER A 137 -14.68 10.86 -6.11
N GLN A 138 -15.53 10.44 -7.06
CA GLN A 138 -15.55 11.01 -8.40
C GLN A 138 -16.29 12.35 -8.48
N LYS A 139 -17.26 12.57 -7.60
CA LYS A 139 -18.08 13.81 -7.59
C LYS A 139 -17.43 14.92 -6.77
N ASN A 140 -16.86 14.55 -5.65
CA ASN A 140 -16.26 15.45 -4.68
C ASN A 140 -14.91 14.85 -4.23
N ASN A 141 -13.96 15.68 -3.89
CA ASN A 141 -12.68 15.23 -3.32
C ASN A 141 -12.94 14.55 -1.96
N LEU A 142 -13.20 13.24 -2.00
CA LEU A 142 -13.42 12.46 -0.79
C LEU A 142 -12.12 12.38 0.02
N PHE A 143 -12.18 12.78 1.27
CA PHE A 143 -11.05 12.73 2.19
C PHE A 143 -11.40 11.83 3.39
N PHE A 144 -10.46 11.01 3.85
CA PHE A 144 -10.63 10.21 5.05
C PHE A 144 -9.51 10.40 6.05
N ASP A 145 -9.86 10.31 7.33
CA ASP A 145 -8.99 9.98 8.45
C ASP A 145 -9.29 8.54 8.86
N ILE A 146 -8.34 7.64 8.63
CA ILE A 146 -8.48 6.20 8.92
C ILE A 146 -7.77 5.90 10.22
N SER A 147 -8.50 5.47 11.24
CA SER A 147 -7.94 4.92 12.47
C SER A 147 -7.69 3.42 12.32
N ILE A 148 -6.43 2.99 12.36
CA ILE A 148 -6.05 1.57 12.33
C ILE A 148 -6.64 0.84 13.53
N LYS A 149 -6.50 1.40 14.74
CA LYS A 149 -7.01 0.81 15.98
C LYS A 149 -8.50 0.53 15.94
N LYS A 150 -9.28 1.49 15.43
CA LYS A 150 -10.75 1.37 15.37
C LYS A 150 -11.22 0.69 14.08
N SER A 151 -10.33 0.50 13.09
CA SER A 151 -10.68 0.07 11.73
C SER A 151 -11.81 0.94 11.16
N LEU A 152 -11.68 2.25 11.32
CA LEU A 152 -12.74 3.22 11.00
C LEU A 152 -12.16 4.33 10.11
N ALA A 153 -12.79 4.56 8.97
CA ALA A 153 -12.56 5.72 8.12
C ALA A 153 -13.62 6.79 8.41
N MET A 154 -13.20 8.00 8.63
CA MET A 154 -14.08 9.13 8.97
C MET A 154 -13.77 10.33 8.10
N ASN A 155 -14.81 11.09 7.77
CA ASN A 155 -14.72 12.47 7.29
C ASN A 155 -15.74 13.32 8.04
N ASP A 156 -15.90 14.58 7.64
CA ASP A 156 -16.81 15.51 8.30
C ASP A 156 -18.29 15.13 8.16
N GLU A 157 -18.67 14.31 7.15
CA GLU A 157 -20.04 13.98 6.83
C GLU A 157 -20.49 12.62 7.37
N PHE A 158 -19.59 11.62 7.33
CA PHE A 158 -19.93 10.22 7.67
C PHE A 158 -18.70 9.42 8.10
N SER A 159 -18.99 8.24 8.63
CA SER A 159 -17.95 7.26 8.97
C SER A 159 -18.27 5.88 8.39
N VAL A 160 -17.23 5.10 8.09
CA VAL A 160 -17.33 3.76 7.52
C VAL A 160 -16.48 2.80 8.33
N LEU A 161 -17.10 1.75 8.87
CA LEU A 161 -16.36 0.67 9.53
C LEU A 161 -15.72 -0.21 8.46
N LEU A 162 -14.40 -0.30 8.51
CA LEU A 162 -13.59 -1.06 7.60
C LEU A 162 -13.34 -2.48 8.16
N ASN A 163 -13.33 -3.48 7.28
CA ASN A 163 -12.90 -4.81 7.69
C ASN A 163 -11.38 -4.93 7.52
N PHE A 164 -10.67 -5.23 8.61
CA PHE A 164 -9.23 -5.38 8.63
C PHE A 164 -8.84 -6.58 9.47
N LYS A 165 -8.00 -7.48 8.95
CA LYS A 165 -7.55 -8.69 9.67
C LYS A 165 -6.85 -8.28 10.96
N GLU A 166 -7.26 -8.86 12.10
CA GLU A 166 -6.74 -8.48 13.41
C GLU A 166 -5.21 -8.70 13.51
N SER A 167 -4.70 -9.77 12.91
CA SER A 167 -3.25 -10.01 12.84
C SER A 167 -2.49 -8.87 12.14
N SER A 168 -2.98 -8.44 10.98
CA SER A 168 -2.38 -7.31 10.25
C SER A 168 -2.50 -6.00 11.03
N LYS A 169 -3.63 -5.76 11.69
CA LYS A 169 -3.85 -4.58 12.52
C LYS A 169 -2.82 -4.48 13.65
N GLN A 170 -2.52 -5.57 14.33
CA GLN A 170 -1.50 -5.61 15.38
C GLN A 170 -0.10 -5.32 14.82
N LEU A 171 0.26 -5.87 13.65
CA LEU A 171 1.52 -5.56 12.99
C LEU A 171 1.68 -4.05 12.76
N PHE A 172 0.62 -3.35 12.29
CA PHE A 172 0.68 -1.90 12.08
C PHE A 172 0.78 -1.12 13.38
N LEU A 173 -0.01 -1.48 14.38
CA LEU A 173 -0.02 -0.77 15.67
C LEU A 173 1.30 -0.91 16.41
N ASN A 174 1.97 -2.05 16.29
CA ASN A 174 3.26 -2.33 16.93
C ASN A 174 4.47 -1.90 16.08
N GLY A 175 4.27 -1.61 14.77
CA GLY A 175 5.38 -1.34 13.82
C GLY A 175 6.11 -2.61 13.37
N GLU A 176 5.58 -3.78 13.63
CA GLU A 176 6.20 -5.08 13.30
C GLU A 176 6.02 -5.48 11.83
N TRP A 177 5.27 -4.72 11.04
CA TRP A 177 5.18 -4.87 9.59
C TRP A 177 6.52 -4.61 8.89
N ASP A 178 7.38 -3.77 9.48
CA ASP A 178 8.73 -3.49 9.01
C ASP A 178 9.73 -4.47 9.66
N ALA A 179 10.04 -5.54 8.93
CA ALA A 179 10.98 -6.56 9.39
C ALA A 179 12.39 -6.00 9.66
N THR A 180 12.83 -5.00 8.88
CA THR A 180 14.15 -4.38 9.06
C THR A 180 14.20 -3.59 10.37
N THR A 181 13.22 -2.77 10.64
CA THR A 181 13.10 -2.04 11.91
C THR A 181 12.99 -3.01 13.09
N THR A 182 12.22 -4.09 12.96
CA THR A 182 12.11 -5.12 13.98
C THR A 182 13.45 -5.78 14.28
N LEU A 183 14.25 -6.11 13.26
CA LEU A 183 15.61 -6.64 13.44
C LEU A 183 16.56 -5.63 14.10
N LEU A 184 16.52 -4.37 13.68
CA LEU A 184 17.34 -3.30 14.25
C LEU A 184 17.03 -3.05 15.72
N ASN A 185 15.78 -3.12 16.12
CA ASN A 185 15.35 -2.96 17.53
C ASN A 185 15.83 -4.13 18.41
N ASN A 186 16.14 -5.29 17.81
CA ASN A 186 16.60 -6.50 18.49
C ASN A 186 18.10 -6.80 18.30
N LEU A 187 18.91 -5.80 17.93
CA LEU A 187 20.35 -5.97 17.64
C LEU A 187 21.13 -6.66 18.75
N ASN A 188 20.80 -6.40 20.02
CA ASN A 188 21.49 -7.02 21.15
C ASN A 188 21.22 -8.53 21.20
N LEU A 189 19.95 -8.94 21.01
CA LEU A 189 19.56 -10.35 20.96
C LEU A 189 20.20 -11.07 19.75
N ILE A 190 20.26 -10.38 18.62
CA ILE A 190 20.94 -10.90 17.41
C ILE A 190 22.43 -11.10 17.67
N LYS A 191 23.12 -10.13 18.28
CA LYS A 191 24.54 -10.23 18.62
C LYS A 191 24.83 -11.37 19.60
N GLU A 192 23.96 -11.59 20.57
CA GLU A 192 24.07 -12.75 21.47
C GLU A 192 23.88 -14.07 20.73
N LYS A 193 22.85 -14.17 19.89
CA LYS A 193 22.58 -15.36 19.09
C LYS A 193 23.78 -15.70 18.19
N ILE A 194 24.39 -14.71 17.54
CA ILE A 194 25.56 -14.85 16.67
C ILE A 194 26.74 -15.51 17.42
N LYS A 195 26.96 -15.20 18.71
CA LYS A 195 28.04 -15.78 19.51
C LYS A 195 27.91 -17.30 19.68
N HIS A 196 26.69 -17.81 19.60
CA HIS A 196 26.36 -19.24 19.77
C HIS A 196 26.23 -20.00 18.44
N LEU A 197 26.44 -19.34 17.29
CA LEU A 197 26.39 -19.98 15.97
C LEU A 197 27.78 -20.52 15.56
N PRO A 198 27.99 -21.85 15.53
CA PRO A 198 29.31 -22.43 15.34
C PRO A 198 29.98 -22.00 14.03
N TYR A 199 29.20 -21.83 12.94
CA TYR A 199 29.73 -21.46 11.62
C TYR A 199 30.18 -20.00 11.51
N LEU A 200 29.80 -19.13 12.44
CA LEU A 200 30.23 -17.74 12.47
C LEU A 200 31.48 -17.53 13.34
N THR A 201 31.86 -18.49 14.16
CA THR A 201 33.06 -18.43 14.98
C THR A 201 34.35 -18.79 14.22
N PHE A 202 34.22 -19.43 13.04
CA PHE A 202 35.37 -19.74 12.16
C PHE A 202 35.95 -18.51 11.42
N ILE A 203 35.27 -17.38 11.39
CA ILE A 203 35.73 -16.16 10.68
C ILE A 203 36.65 -15.28 11.56
N ARG A 204 36.86 -15.64 12.82
CA ARG A 204 37.67 -14.87 13.77
C ARG A 204 39.01 -15.53 14.14
N LYS A 205 39.60 -16.27 13.22
CA LYS A 205 41.01 -16.73 13.36
C LYS A 205 41.87 -16.15 12.24
#